data_48c710f8cde2802a34f69a6ca4f18d30
#
_entry.id   48c710f8cde2802a34f69a6ca4f18d30
#
_cell.length_a   1.000
_cell.length_b   1.000
_cell.length_c   1.000
_cell.angle_alpha   90.00
_cell.angle_beta   90.00
_cell.angle_gamma   90.00
#
_symmetry.space_group_name_H-M   'P 1'
#
loop_
_entity.id
_entity.type
_entity.pdbx_description
1 polymer ?
#
loop_
_entity_poly.entity_id
_entity_poly.type
_entity_poly.pdbx_seq_one_letter_code
_entity_poly.pdbx_strand_id
1 'polypeptide(L)'
;PEEVDSAVARIRRLAAIPSAPRTLGWDIEWVVSFKAGAEPRLTALMQMCYRPRAPAKAVCFLLRLCLTGVTEALRELLVDPTVVKVGLNARGDAHKIRRDFNIPVEGVLELREFARERVQPGKAPESYSLAALVEWQLSHRLPKHASSRMSDWEAPKLTDDQVKYAALDGWASLLVFETLQILPPVTETC
;
A
#
# COMPACT_ATOMS: atom_id res chain seq x y z
N PRO A 1 12.56 16.23 3.13
CA PRO A 1 13.06 15.15 4.03
C PRO A 1 12.39 15.20 5.41
N GLU A 2 12.38 16.34 6.09
CA GLU A 2 11.83 16.49 7.46
C GLU A 2 10.36 16.04 7.59
N GLU A 3 9.54 16.30 6.58
CA GLU A 3 8.14 15.84 6.58
C GLU A 3 8.03 14.31 6.47
N VAL A 4 8.92 13.67 5.71
CA VAL A 4 8.99 12.20 5.61
C VAL A 4 9.42 11.62 6.95
N ASP A 5 10.45 12.17 7.57
CA ASP A 5 10.93 11.71 8.88
C ASP A 5 9.86 11.91 9.96
N SER A 6 9.13 13.02 9.92
CA SER A 6 7.98 13.29 10.81
C SER A 6 6.86 12.26 10.61
N ALA A 7 6.54 11.90 9.36
CA ALA A 7 5.55 10.87 9.05
C ALA A 7 6.00 9.49 9.59
N VAL A 8 7.25 9.10 9.33
CA VAL A 8 7.83 7.84 9.82
C VAL A 8 7.85 7.80 11.35
N ALA A 9 8.27 8.88 12.01
CA ALA A 9 8.26 8.99 13.46
C ALA A 9 6.85 8.85 14.03
N ARG A 10 5.82 9.39 13.35
CA ARG A 10 4.42 9.23 13.73
C ARG A 10 3.96 7.78 13.57
N ILE A 11 4.29 7.10 12.47
CA ILE A 11 3.98 5.68 12.27
C ILE A 11 4.62 4.85 13.40
N ARG A 12 5.89 5.05 13.68
CA ARG A 12 6.62 4.32 14.74
C ARG A 12 6.02 4.55 16.12
N ARG A 13 5.64 5.79 16.48
CA ARG A 13 4.96 6.09 17.76
C ARG A 13 3.63 5.36 17.88
N LEU A 14 2.83 5.35 16.83
CA LEU A 14 1.54 4.66 16.81
C LEU A 14 1.71 3.14 16.91
N ALA A 15 2.70 2.58 16.21
CA ALA A 15 3.02 1.15 16.24
C ALA A 15 3.74 0.70 17.54
N ALA A 16 4.30 1.62 18.33
CA ALA A 16 4.94 1.32 19.61
C ALA A 16 3.94 1.11 20.76
N ILE A 17 2.67 1.47 20.57
CA ILE A 17 1.61 1.22 21.54
C ILE A 17 1.45 -0.30 21.73
N PRO A 18 1.51 -0.85 22.96
CA PRO A 18 1.28 -2.27 23.19
C PRO A 18 -0.03 -2.72 22.53
N SER A 19 -0.02 -3.87 21.88
CA SER A 19 -1.16 -4.40 21.12
C SER A 19 -1.62 -3.56 19.89
N ALA A 20 -0.91 -2.51 19.49
CA ALA A 20 -1.22 -1.80 18.25
C ALA A 20 -0.92 -2.68 17.02
N PRO A 21 -1.73 -2.61 15.95
CA PRO A 21 -1.41 -3.30 14.71
C PRO A 21 -0.11 -2.72 14.14
N ARG A 22 0.78 -3.60 13.69
CA ARG A 22 2.02 -3.22 12.99
C ARG A 22 1.87 -3.43 11.48
N THR A 23 0.70 -3.10 10.96
CA THR A 23 0.37 -3.27 9.55
C THR A 23 0.09 -1.93 8.92
N LEU A 24 0.69 -1.71 7.77
CA LEU A 24 0.50 -0.55 6.91
C LEU A 24 -0.15 -1.00 5.61
N GLY A 25 -1.22 -0.33 5.20
CA GLY A 25 -1.64 -0.38 3.81
C GLY A 25 -0.60 0.34 2.97
N TRP A 26 -0.09 -0.31 1.94
CA TRP A 26 1.07 0.16 1.18
C TRP A 26 0.85 0.04 -0.31
N ASP A 27 1.29 1.06 -1.04
CA ASP A 27 1.28 1.11 -2.49
C ASP A 27 2.31 2.13 -2.98
N ILE A 28 2.64 2.12 -4.28
CA ILE A 28 3.56 3.07 -4.91
C ILE A 28 3.08 3.49 -6.29
N GLU A 29 3.46 4.71 -6.69
CA GLU A 29 3.14 5.26 -8.00
C GLU A 29 4.39 5.80 -8.70
N TRP A 30 4.39 5.71 -10.03
CA TRP A 30 5.43 6.25 -10.90
C TRP A 30 4.89 6.62 -12.27
N VAL A 31 5.60 7.47 -13.00
CA VAL A 31 5.22 7.83 -14.37
C VAL A 31 5.53 6.66 -15.31
N VAL A 32 4.53 6.21 -16.05
CA VAL A 32 4.69 5.16 -17.06
C VAL A 32 4.92 5.81 -18.42
N SER A 33 6.03 5.47 -19.08
CA SER A 33 6.30 5.90 -20.47
C SER A 33 6.06 4.75 -21.42
N PHE A 34 5.33 5.03 -22.51
CA PHE A 34 5.11 4.09 -23.62
C PHE A 34 6.05 4.33 -24.80
N LYS A 35 6.98 5.28 -24.68
CA LYS A 35 7.97 5.53 -25.74
C LYS A 35 8.99 4.39 -25.72
N ALA A 36 9.22 3.80 -26.92
CA ALA A 36 10.27 2.80 -27.08
C ALA A 36 11.63 3.41 -26.69
N GLY A 37 12.42 2.68 -25.87
CA GLY A 37 13.72 3.14 -25.39
C GLY A 37 13.69 4.21 -24.30
N ALA A 38 12.52 4.55 -23.75
CA ALA A 38 12.47 5.45 -22.61
C ALA A 38 13.06 4.77 -21.36
N GLU A 39 13.89 5.50 -20.63
CA GLU A 39 14.40 5.04 -19.33
C GLU A 39 13.27 4.83 -18.33
N PRO A 40 13.34 3.74 -17.52
CA PRO A 40 12.38 3.52 -16.46
C PRO A 40 12.37 4.68 -15.47
N ARG A 41 11.18 5.22 -15.19
CA ARG A 41 11.03 6.26 -14.17
C ARG A 41 11.12 5.66 -12.76
N LEU A 42 11.73 6.41 -11.85
CA LEU A 42 11.80 6.03 -10.44
C LEU A 42 10.42 6.11 -9.80
N THR A 43 10.27 5.44 -8.67
CA THR A 43 9.07 5.59 -7.84
C THR A 43 8.92 7.04 -7.38
N ALA A 44 7.80 7.66 -7.73
CA ALA A 44 7.52 9.07 -7.46
C ALA A 44 6.78 9.30 -6.14
N LEU A 45 5.87 8.40 -5.82
CA LEU A 45 4.99 8.49 -4.64
C LEU A 45 4.95 7.14 -3.93
N MET A 46 4.89 7.16 -2.60
CA MET A 46 4.63 6.00 -1.76
C MET A 46 3.50 6.32 -0.80
N GLN A 47 2.51 5.44 -0.73
CA GLN A 47 1.39 5.51 0.20
C GLN A 47 1.66 4.61 1.39
N MET A 48 1.46 5.14 2.60
CA MET A 48 1.48 4.38 3.84
C MET A 48 0.26 4.74 4.68
N CYS A 49 -0.71 3.84 4.73
CA CYS A 49 -1.95 4.03 5.47
C CYS A 49 -1.90 3.22 6.75
N TYR A 50 -2.18 3.86 7.87
CA TYR A 50 -2.17 3.26 9.20
C TYR A 50 -3.50 3.49 9.91
N ARG A 51 -4.04 2.45 10.53
CA ARG A 51 -5.25 2.53 11.34
C ARG A 51 -4.94 2.10 12.78
N PRO A 52 -4.75 3.05 13.69
CA PRO A 52 -4.62 2.75 15.10
C PRO A 52 -5.96 2.23 15.64
N ARG A 53 -5.91 1.59 16.83
CA ARG A 53 -7.15 1.27 17.54
C ARG A 53 -7.89 2.54 17.96
N ALA A 54 -9.21 2.45 18.04
CA ALA A 54 -10.02 3.55 18.56
C ALA A 54 -9.49 4.04 19.93
N PRO A 55 -9.58 5.35 20.23
CA PRO A 55 -10.31 6.39 19.49
C PRO A 55 -9.49 7.13 18.41
N ALA A 56 -8.24 6.74 18.16
CA ALA A 56 -7.38 7.45 17.22
C ALA A 56 -7.85 7.27 15.76
N LYS A 57 -7.75 8.35 14.97
CA LYS A 57 -8.15 8.36 13.57
C LYS A 57 -7.10 7.67 12.70
N ALA A 58 -7.58 6.98 11.69
CA ALA A 58 -6.75 6.49 10.60
C ALA A 58 -6.04 7.64 9.88
N VAL A 59 -4.86 7.36 9.36
CA VAL A 59 -4.06 8.32 8.60
C VAL A 59 -3.41 7.63 7.41
N CYS A 60 -3.39 8.32 6.27
CA CYS A 60 -2.64 7.92 5.10
C CYS A 60 -1.56 8.97 4.81
N PHE A 61 -0.32 8.55 4.75
CA PHE A 61 0.82 9.37 4.37
C PHE A 61 1.09 9.16 2.88
N LEU A 62 1.20 10.27 2.16
CA LEU A 62 1.59 10.31 0.76
C LEU A 62 3.00 10.89 0.65
N LEU A 63 3.99 10.01 0.57
CA LEU A 63 5.40 10.39 0.58
C LEU A 63 5.90 10.62 -0.84
N ARG A 64 6.19 11.89 -1.19
CA ARG A 64 6.61 12.33 -2.52
C ARG A 64 8.10 12.04 -2.74
N LEU A 65 8.46 10.79 -3.05
CA LEU A 65 9.86 10.36 -3.20
C LEU A 65 10.60 11.08 -4.32
N CYS A 66 9.88 11.53 -5.37
CA CYS A 66 10.46 12.35 -6.43
C CYS A 66 10.97 13.72 -5.95
N LEU A 67 10.46 14.23 -4.81
CA LEU A 67 10.85 15.50 -4.24
C LEU A 67 11.83 15.36 -3.08
N THR A 68 11.69 14.31 -2.27
CA THR A 68 12.42 14.15 -1.01
C THR A 68 13.51 13.10 -1.05
N GLY A 69 13.45 12.20 -2.04
CA GLY A 69 14.20 10.95 -1.98
C GLY A 69 13.70 10.02 -0.87
N VAL A 70 14.46 8.98 -0.60
CA VAL A 70 14.24 8.07 0.53
C VAL A 70 15.16 8.48 1.67
N THR A 71 14.58 8.91 2.79
CA THR A 71 15.34 9.26 4.00
C THR A 71 15.81 7.99 4.73
N GLU A 72 16.79 8.12 5.63
CA GLU A 72 17.27 6.98 6.42
C GLU A 72 16.16 6.42 7.32
N ALA A 73 15.35 7.28 7.93
CA ALA A 73 14.22 6.85 8.75
C ALA A 73 13.20 6.02 7.94
N LEU A 74 12.93 6.41 6.67
CA LEU A 74 12.06 5.65 5.78
C LEU A 74 12.72 4.33 5.36
N ARG A 75 14.02 4.34 5.06
CA ARG A 75 14.80 3.12 4.77
C ARG A 75 14.68 2.10 5.90
N GLU A 76 14.92 2.51 7.13
CA GLU A 76 14.79 1.66 8.32
C GLU A 76 13.37 1.09 8.48
N LEU A 77 12.32 1.89 8.19
CA LEU A 77 10.93 1.40 8.24
C LEU A 77 10.66 0.36 7.14
N LEU A 78 11.24 0.54 5.95
CA LEU A 78 11.05 -0.39 4.84
C LEU A 78 11.72 -1.74 5.08
N VAL A 79 12.90 -1.76 5.69
CA VAL A 79 13.65 -3.00 5.99
C VAL A 79 13.23 -3.66 7.30
N ASP A 80 12.33 -3.06 8.08
CA ASP A 80 11.83 -3.66 9.33
C ASP A 80 10.82 -4.79 9.03
N PRO A 81 11.16 -6.08 9.25
CA PRO A 81 10.26 -7.19 8.98
C PRO A 81 9.08 -7.25 9.97
N THR A 82 9.17 -6.58 11.11
CA THR A 82 8.09 -6.54 12.11
C THR A 82 6.96 -5.60 11.75
N VAL A 83 7.18 -4.72 10.78
CA VAL A 83 6.16 -3.83 10.21
C VAL A 83 5.66 -4.43 8.89
N VAL A 84 4.43 -4.94 8.90
CA VAL A 84 3.83 -5.55 7.71
C VAL A 84 3.38 -4.47 6.73
N LYS A 85 3.81 -4.57 5.47
CA LYS A 85 3.36 -3.73 4.34
C LYS A 85 2.42 -4.57 3.48
N VAL A 86 1.12 -4.28 3.56
CA VAL A 86 0.10 -5.01 2.81
C VAL A 86 -0.40 -4.20 1.63
N GLY A 87 -0.43 -4.81 0.47
CA GLY A 87 -0.91 -4.19 -0.76
C GLY A 87 -1.26 -5.20 -1.83
N LEU A 88 -1.94 -4.74 -2.87
CA LEU A 88 -2.17 -5.53 -4.06
C LEU A 88 -0.95 -5.38 -5.00
N ASN A 89 -0.32 -6.49 -5.38
CA ASN A 89 0.97 -6.52 -6.07
C ASN A 89 2.15 -5.98 -5.22
N ALA A 90 2.02 -6.02 -3.91
CA ALA A 90 3.03 -5.49 -2.97
C ALA A 90 4.44 -6.08 -3.20
N ARG A 91 4.56 -7.33 -3.65
CA ARG A 91 5.86 -7.91 -4.04
C ARG A 91 6.46 -7.24 -5.26
N GLY A 92 5.63 -6.90 -6.27
CA GLY A 92 6.06 -6.16 -7.45
C GLY A 92 6.58 -4.76 -7.06
N ASP A 93 5.89 -4.11 -6.15
CA ASP A 93 6.26 -2.80 -5.62
C ASP A 93 7.57 -2.86 -4.81
N ALA A 94 7.74 -3.89 -3.98
CA ALA A 94 8.98 -4.13 -3.25
C ALA A 94 10.17 -4.34 -4.21
N HIS A 95 9.99 -5.11 -5.28
CA HIS A 95 11.00 -5.28 -6.32
C HIS A 95 11.33 -3.95 -7.01
N LYS A 96 10.31 -3.11 -7.26
CA LYS A 96 10.54 -1.79 -7.84
C LYS A 96 11.33 -0.88 -6.90
N ILE A 97 11.00 -0.82 -5.61
CA ILE A 97 11.75 -0.05 -4.61
C ILE A 97 13.20 -0.53 -4.52
N ARG A 98 13.41 -1.85 -4.54
CA ARG A 98 14.77 -2.41 -4.56
C ARG A 98 15.56 -1.99 -5.80
N ARG A 99 14.93 -2.01 -6.98
CA ARG A 99 15.57 -1.58 -8.23
C ARG A 99 15.86 -0.08 -8.23
N ASP A 100 14.90 0.73 -7.78
CA ASP A 100 14.96 2.19 -7.89
C ASP A 100 15.91 2.82 -6.85
N PHE A 101 15.97 2.25 -5.63
CA PHE A 101 16.68 2.84 -4.48
C PHE A 101 17.68 1.90 -3.81
N ASN A 102 17.82 0.68 -4.29
CA ASN A 102 18.65 -0.38 -3.69
C ASN A 102 18.29 -0.65 -2.21
N ILE A 103 16.97 -0.71 -1.91
CA ILE A 103 16.44 -0.98 -0.58
C ILE A 103 15.64 -2.28 -0.63
N PRO A 104 16.01 -3.34 0.11
CA PRO A 104 15.17 -4.49 0.31
C PRO A 104 13.98 -4.10 1.19
N VAL A 105 12.77 -4.35 0.72
CA VAL A 105 11.56 -4.13 1.52
C VAL A 105 11.21 -5.45 2.19
N GLU A 106 11.17 -5.45 3.52
CA GLU A 106 10.84 -6.61 4.34
C GLU A 106 9.41 -6.54 4.89
N GLY A 107 8.87 -7.65 5.40
CA GLY A 107 7.51 -7.68 5.95
C GLY A 107 6.42 -7.43 4.89
N VAL A 108 6.67 -7.79 3.65
CA VAL A 108 5.71 -7.60 2.54
C VAL A 108 4.66 -8.69 2.53
N LEU A 109 3.39 -8.30 2.51
CA LEU A 109 2.24 -9.20 2.41
C LEU A 109 1.46 -8.91 1.12
N GLU A 110 1.41 -9.93 0.24
CA GLU A 110 0.64 -9.85 -1.00
C GLU A 110 -0.84 -10.12 -0.72
N LEU A 111 -1.65 -9.06 -0.83
CA LEU A 111 -3.08 -9.11 -0.49
C LEU A 111 -3.85 -10.13 -1.32
N ARG A 112 -3.49 -10.28 -2.59
CA ARG A 112 -4.14 -11.26 -3.50
C ARG A 112 -3.98 -12.69 -3.01
N GLU A 113 -2.80 -13.07 -2.59
CA GLU A 113 -2.51 -14.42 -2.08
C GLU A 113 -3.21 -14.63 -0.74
N PHE A 114 -3.07 -13.65 0.15
CA PHE A 114 -3.74 -13.67 1.45
C PHE A 114 -5.25 -13.81 1.33
N ALA A 115 -5.88 -13.15 0.34
CA ALA A 115 -7.30 -13.29 0.07
C ALA A 115 -7.65 -14.68 -0.46
N ARG A 116 -6.86 -15.24 -1.38
CA ARG A 116 -7.09 -16.58 -1.94
C ARG A 116 -7.13 -17.67 -0.88
N GLU A 117 -6.25 -17.59 0.11
CA GLU A 117 -6.20 -18.53 1.23
C GLU A 117 -7.44 -18.50 2.15
N ARG A 118 -8.28 -17.45 2.03
CA ARG A 118 -9.43 -17.21 2.91
C ARG A 118 -10.78 -17.26 2.19
N VAL A 119 -10.75 -17.47 0.89
CA VAL A 119 -11.98 -17.63 0.10
C VAL A 119 -12.57 -19.00 0.32
N GLN A 120 -13.78 -19.03 0.86
CA GLN A 120 -14.55 -20.28 0.97
C GLN A 120 -15.00 -20.77 -0.42
N PRO A 121 -15.07 -22.11 -0.63
CA PRO A 121 -15.59 -22.66 -1.88
C PRO A 121 -16.94 -22.04 -2.27
N GLY A 122 -17.07 -21.64 -3.53
CA GLY A 122 -18.28 -21.01 -4.07
C GLY A 122 -18.51 -19.54 -3.69
N LYS A 123 -17.60 -18.92 -2.93
CA LYS A 123 -17.69 -17.50 -2.52
C LYS A 123 -16.57 -16.62 -3.06
N ALA A 124 -15.85 -17.08 -4.07
CA ALA A 124 -14.77 -16.30 -4.68
C ALA A 124 -15.28 -15.03 -5.36
N PRO A 125 -14.52 -13.92 -5.28
CA PRO A 125 -14.84 -12.75 -6.10
C PRO A 125 -14.60 -13.06 -7.58
N GLU A 126 -15.22 -12.28 -8.48
CA GLU A 126 -15.02 -12.42 -9.94
C GLU A 126 -13.54 -12.26 -10.35
N SER A 127 -12.81 -11.46 -9.62
CA SER A 127 -11.36 -11.27 -9.79
C SER A 127 -10.71 -10.89 -8.47
N TYR A 128 -9.38 -11.01 -8.40
CA TYR A 128 -8.60 -10.56 -7.25
C TYR A 128 -7.95 -9.18 -7.50
N SER A 129 -8.64 -8.28 -8.22
CA SER A 129 -8.28 -6.87 -8.27
C SER A 129 -8.67 -6.18 -6.96
N LEU A 130 -8.03 -5.05 -6.63
CA LEU A 130 -8.37 -4.32 -5.40
C LEU A 130 -9.86 -3.92 -5.37
N ALA A 131 -10.40 -3.45 -6.51
CA ALA A 131 -11.82 -3.09 -6.62
C ALA A 131 -12.75 -4.29 -6.35
N ALA A 132 -12.44 -5.47 -6.89
CA ALA A 132 -13.24 -6.67 -6.65
C ALA A 132 -13.12 -7.16 -5.20
N LEU A 133 -11.94 -7.08 -4.58
CA LEU A 133 -11.75 -7.42 -3.17
C LEU A 133 -12.51 -6.47 -2.25
N VAL A 134 -12.52 -5.18 -2.56
CA VAL A 134 -13.29 -4.16 -1.82
C VAL A 134 -14.80 -4.42 -1.95
N GLU A 135 -15.30 -4.68 -3.16
CA GLU A 135 -16.70 -4.99 -3.38
C GLU A 135 -17.11 -6.27 -2.64
N TRP A 136 -16.28 -7.31 -2.73
CA TRP A 136 -16.52 -8.60 -2.09
C TRP A 136 -16.50 -8.55 -0.56
N GLN A 137 -15.50 -7.87 0.05
CA GLN A 137 -15.30 -7.88 1.51
C GLN A 137 -15.98 -6.73 2.23
N LEU A 138 -16.08 -5.57 1.60
CA LEU A 138 -16.54 -4.35 2.24
C LEU A 138 -17.91 -3.90 1.73
N SER A 139 -18.48 -4.56 0.70
CA SER A 139 -19.72 -4.16 0.02
C SER A 139 -19.69 -2.70 -0.46
N HIS A 140 -18.52 -2.22 -0.83
CA HIS A 140 -18.28 -0.88 -1.34
C HIS A 140 -17.67 -0.94 -2.73
N ARG A 141 -17.80 0.14 -3.50
CA ARG A 141 -17.17 0.27 -4.81
C ARG A 141 -16.05 1.30 -4.75
N LEU A 142 -14.86 0.91 -5.17
CA LEU A 142 -13.80 1.88 -5.43
C LEU A 142 -14.17 2.72 -6.66
N PRO A 143 -14.03 4.05 -6.59
CA PRO A 143 -14.22 4.90 -7.76
C PRO A 143 -13.29 4.47 -8.89
N LYS A 144 -13.79 4.46 -10.13
CA LYS A 144 -12.96 4.18 -11.30
C LYS A 144 -12.17 5.42 -11.67
N HIS A 145 -10.89 5.43 -11.37
CA HIS A 145 -9.95 6.51 -11.70
C HIS A 145 -8.90 6.04 -12.71
N ALA A 146 -9.34 5.52 -13.87
CA ALA A 146 -8.42 5.01 -14.90
C ALA A 146 -7.39 6.07 -15.36
N SER A 147 -7.77 7.34 -15.38
CA SER A 147 -6.88 8.47 -15.71
C SER A 147 -5.85 8.75 -14.61
N SER A 148 -6.18 8.53 -13.35
CA SER A 148 -5.27 8.80 -12.23
C SER A 148 -4.09 7.83 -12.19
N ARG A 149 -4.33 6.54 -12.47
CA ARG A 149 -3.28 5.52 -12.49
C ARG A 149 -2.14 5.84 -13.47
N MET A 150 -2.47 6.48 -14.62
CA MET A 150 -1.52 6.80 -15.68
C MET A 150 -1.12 8.28 -15.68
N SER A 151 -1.37 8.97 -14.58
CA SER A 151 -1.14 10.39 -14.49
C SER A 151 0.33 10.75 -14.21
N ASP A 152 0.67 12.03 -14.29
CA ASP A 152 2.00 12.53 -13.96
C ASP A 152 2.20 12.59 -12.44
N TRP A 153 2.75 11.52 -11.88
CA TRP A 153 3.07 11.40 -10.46
C TRP A 153 4.28 12.22 -10.02
N GLU A 154 5.03 12.77 -10.98
CA GLU A 154 6.18 13.66 -10.72
C GLU A 154 5.80 15.14 -10.79
N ALA A 155 4.56 15.48 -11.13
CA ALA A 155 4.07 16.86 -11.16
C ALA A 155 4.42 17.61 -9.86
N PRO A 156 4.80 18.89 -9.90
CA PRO A 156 5.17 19.65 -8.69
C PRO A 156 4.10 19.63 -7.60
N LYS A 157 2.84 19.59 -8.01
CA LYS A 157 1.68 19.46 -7.12
C LYS A 157 0.74 18.38 -7.67
N LEU A 158 0.36 17.44 -6.82
CA LEU A 158 -0.66 16.46 -7.16
C LEU A 158 -2.05 17.12 -7.17
N THR A 159 -2.89 16.68 -8.09
CA THR A 159 -4.31 17.05 -8.12
C THR A 159 -5.07 16.37 -6.96
N ASP A 160 -6.23 16.90 -6.61
CA ASP A 160 -7.10 16.28 -5.60
C ASP A 160 -7.50 14.85 -5.98
N ASP A 161 -7.68 14.57 -7.28
CA ASP A 161 -8.00 13.22 -7.75
C ASP A 161 -6.82 12.25 -7.61
N GLN A 162 -5.59 12.70 -7.87
CA GLN A 162 -4.39 11.90 -7.60
C GLN A 162 -4.24 11.60 -6.10
N VAL A 163 -4.41 12.62 -5.25
CA VAL A 163 -4.35 12.45 -3.79
C VAL A 163 -5.40 11.46 -3.30
N LYS A 164 -6.65 11.59 -3.76
CA LYS A 164 -7.74 10.68 -3.41
C LYS A 164 -7.48 9.26 -3.88
N TYR A 165 -7.06 9.11 -5.15
CA TYR A 165 -6.74 7.82 -5.73
C TYR A 165 -5.67 7.10 -4.93
N ALA A 166 -4.51 7.72 -4.75
CA ALA A 166 -3.39 7.14 -4.03
C ALA A 166 -3.74 6.79 -2.56
N ALA A 167 -4.44 7.69 -1.87
CA ALA A 167 -4.87 7.44 -0.50
C ALA A 167 -5.86 6.27 -0.41
N LEU A 168 -6.76 6.13 -1.39
CA LEU A 168 -7.75 5.05 -1.43
C LEU A 168 -7.11 3.69 -1.68
N ASP A 169 -6.12 3.57 -2.56
CA ASP A 169 -5.47 2.29 -2.86
C ASP A 169 -4.74 1.73 -1.64
N GLY A 170 -3.94 2.53 -0.95
CA GLY A 170 -3.31 2.11 0.29
C GLY A 170 -4.31 1.83 1.41
N TRP A 171 -5.33 2.67 1.55
CA TRP A 171 -6.36 2.52 2.58
C TRP A 171 -7.24 1.28 2.35
N ALA A 172 -7.70 1.07 1.12
CA ALA A 172 -8.53 -0.08 0.77
C ALA A 172 -7.78 -1.40 0.98
N SER A 173 -6.49 -1.45 0.61
CA SER A 173 -5.64 -2.62 0.86
C SER A 173 -5.58 -2.97 2.35
N LEU A 174 -5.42 -1.97 3.22
CA LEU A 174 -5.42 -2.17 4.68
C LEU A 174 -6.77 -2.69 5.19
N LEU A 175 -7.87 -2.08 4.77
CA LEU A 175 -9.22 -2.47 5.22
C LEU A 175 -9.60 -3.89 4.78
N VAL A 176 -9.31 -4.24 3.53
CA VAL A 176 -9.54 -5.60 3.02
C VAL A 176 -8.73 -6.62 3.81
N PHE A 177 -7.45 -6.33 4.07
CA PHE A 177 -6.60 -7.20 4.88
C PHE A 177 -7.17 -7.40 6.29
N GLU A 178 -7.53 -6.31 6.99
CA GLU A 178 -8.08 -6.38 8.35
C GLU A 178 -9.38 -7.20 8.41
N THR A 179 -10.23 -7.07 7.39
CA THR A 179 -11.47 -7.84 7.31
C THR A 179 -11.19 -9.32 7.04
N LEU A 180 -10.26 -9.63 6.14
CA LEU A 180 -9.87 -11.00 5.84
C LEU A 180 -9.11 -11.68 6.98
N GLN A 181 -8.38 -10.92 7.81
CA GLN A 181 -7.61 -11.44 8.93
C GLN A 181 -8.50 -12.12 9.99
N ILE A 182 -9.76 -11.70 10.09
CA ILE A 182 -10.74 -12.29 11.01
C ILE A 182 -11.21 -13.67 10.53
N LEU A 183 -11.11 -13.94 9.23
CA LEU A 183 -11.51 -15.21 8.63
C LEU A 183 -10.41 -16.27 8.81
N PRO A 184 -10.76 -17.51 9.20
CA PRO A 184 -9.77 -18.58 9.24
C PRO A 184 -9.28 -18.91 7.82
N PRO A 185 -8.03 -19.38 7.66
CA PRO A 185 -7.58 -19.94 6.39
C PRO A 185 -8.48 -21.13 6.03
N VAL A 186 -8.77 -21.27 4.73
CA VAL A 186 -9.45 -22.46 4.24
C VAL A 186 -8.41 -23.59 4.26
N THR A 187 -8.54 -24.51 5.20
CA THR A 187 -7.77 -25.76 5.17
C THR A 187 -8.31 -26.59 4.02
N GLU A 188 -7.46 -26.94 3.06
CA GLU A 188 -7.82 -27.97 2.09
C GLU A 188 -8.14 -29.23 2.90
N THR A 189 -9.43 -29.56 2.98
CA THR A 189 -9.84 -30.90 3.43
C THR A 189 -9.39 -31.87 2.36
N CYS A 190 -8.32 -32.63 2.65
CA CYS A 190 -7.90 -33.80 1.88
C CYS A 190 -9.05 -34.79 1.69
#